data_7339292ef81e31c57bd0d06fe927a835
#
_entry.id   7339292ef81e31c57bd0d06fe927a835
#
_cell.length_a   1.000
_cell.length_b   1.000
_cell.length_c   1.000
_cell.angle_alpha   90.00
_cell.angle_beta   90.00
_cell.angle_gamma   90.00
#
_symmetry.space_group_name_H-M   'P 1'
#
loop_
_entity.id
_entity.type
_entity.pdbx_description
1 polymer ?
#
loop_
_entity_poly.entity_id
_entity_poly.type
_entity_poly.pdbx_seq_one_letter_code
_entity_poly.pdbx_strand_id
1 'polypeptide(L)'
;MGGKSTIWGRQVYRWSDLDFEANGRDGHGIDWPIRYRDLAPWYAHVERFIGVSGQAEGIPHLPDSVFQPPMAMSTVEKAVKQRIEANFPGRRMIMGRVANLTEPLGDRGTCHYCGLCQRGCSPGAYFSSLSSTLPAAERTGHLTLC
;
A
#
# COMPACT_ATOMS: atom_id res chain seq x y z
N MET A 1 1.41 -14.17 -17.26
CA MET A 1 2.38 -13.16 -16.78
C MET A 1 1.73 -12.29 -15.70
N GLY A 2 2.49 -11.77 -14.71
CA GLY A 2 1.94 -10.91 -13.64
C GLY A 2 1.64 -11.62 -12.32
N GLY A 3 1.29 -12.88 -12.33
CA GLY A 3 1.06 -13.69 -11.13
C GLY A 3 0.11 -13.06 -10.11
N LYS A 4 0.43 -13.16 -8.84
CA LYS A 4 -0.40 -12.60 -7.74
C LYS A 4 -0.56 -11.08 -7.80
N SER A 5 0.35 -10.34 -8.47
CA SER A 5 0.21 -8.89 -8.59
C SER A 5 -1.02 -8.45 -9.40
N THR A 6 -1.64 -9.36 -10.14
CA THR A 6 -2.87 -9.09 -10.91
C THR A 6 -4.16 -9.37 -10.13
N ILE A 7 -4.08 -10.03 -8.98
CA ILE A 7 -5.26 -10.47 -8.20
C ILE A 7 -5.18 -10.11 -6.71
N TRP A 8 -4.16 -9.38 -6.26
CA TRP A 8 -3.99 -9.03 -4.85
C TRP A 8 -4.91 -7.87 -4.43
N GLY A 9 -5.08 -7.68 -3.11
CA GLY A 9 -5.94 -6.63 -2.56
C GLY A 9 -5.36 -5.22 -2.59
N ARG A 10 -4.13 -5.02 -3.04
CA ARG A 10 -3.38 -3.74 -3.10
C ARG A 10 -3.11 -3.09 -1.75
N GLN A 11 -3.40 -3.75 -0.66
CA GLN A 11 -3.10 -3.22 0.67
C GLN A 11 -1.59 -3.16 0.88
N VAL A 12 -1.11 -2.00 1.30
CA VAL A 12 0.32 -1.72 1.46
C VAL A 12 0.55 -1.13 2.85
N TYR A 13 1.04 -1.96 3.75
CA TYR A 13 1.37 -1.55 5.11
C TYR A 13 2.83 -1.84 5.40
N ARG A 14 3.47 -0.95 6.14
CA ARG A 14 4.82 -1.16 6.65
C ARG A 14 4.75 -1.99 7.93
N TRP A 15 5.63 -2.95 8.07
CA TRP A 15 5.88 -3.58 9.35
C TRP A 15 6.55 -2.59 10.30
N SER A 16 6.20 -2.66 11.57
CA SER A 16 6.81 -1.90 12.65
C SER A 16 7.80 -2.75 13.44
N ASP A 17 8.48 -2.16 14.42
CA ASP A 17 9.33 -2.95 15.32
C ASP A 17 8.54 -3.97 16.14
N LEU A 18 7.21 -3.77 16.32
CA LEU A 18 6.34 -4.78 16.91
C LEU A 18 6.39 -6.11 16.14
N ASP A 19 6.44 -6.05 14.80
CA ASP A 19 6.50 -7.24 13.94
C ASP A 19 7.89 -7.90 13.99
N PHE A 20 8.96 -7.10 14.01
CA PHE A 20 10.33 -7.59 14.02
C PHE A 20 10.77 -8.17 15.38
N GLU A 21 10.16 -7.72 16.46
CA GLU A 21 10.45 -8.12 17.85
C GLU A 21 9.39 -9.06 18.43
N ALA A 22 8.42 -9.50 17.64
CA ALA A 22 7.28 -10.29 18.11
C ALA A 22 7.70 -11.56 18.84
N ASN A 23 8.69 -12.29 18.31
CA ASN A 23 9.15 -13.54 18.89
C ASN A 23 9.74 -13.33 20.29
N GLY A 24 10.62 -12.35 20.45
CA GLY A 24 11.21 -12.04 21.75
C GLY A 24 10.16 -11.54 22.76
N ARG A 25 9.21 -10.71 22.31
CA ARG A 25 8.12 -10.22 23.16
C ARG A 25 7.19 -11.32 23.64
N ASP A 26 6.89 -12.29 22.77
CA ASP A 26 6.03 -13.44 23.09
C ASP A 26 6.79 -14.58 23.81
N GLY A 27 8.11 -14.48 23.92
CA GLY A 27 8.96 -15.49 24.56
C GLY A 27 9.16 -16.74 23.71
N HIS A 28 8.97 -16.67 22.39
CA HIS A 28 9.09 -17.78 21.47
C HIS A 28 10.01 -17.45 20.28
N GLY A 29 11.02 -18.28 20.06
CA GLY A 29 11.92 -18.17 18.91
C GLY A 29 12.89 -16.97 18.99
N ILE A 30 13.34 -16.53 17.85
CA ILE A 30 14.36 -15.48 17.68
C ILE A 30 13.75 -14.32 16.90
N ASP A 31 14.02 -13.09 17.33
CA ASP A 31 13.64 -11.89 16.62
C ASP A 31 14.33 -11.80 15.24
N TRP A 32 13.74 -11.01 14.37
CA TRP A 32 14.40 -10.65 13.12
C TRP A 32 15.70 -9.87 13.39
N PRO A 33 16.79 -10.12 12.62
CA PRO A 33 18.05 -9.40 12.81
C PRO A 33 18.03 -7.96 12.30
N ILE A 34 16.88 -7.48 11.83
CA ILE A 34 16.63 -6.15 11.30
C ILE A 34 15.53 -5.45 12.06
N ARG A 35 15.45 -4.13 11.93
CA ARG A 35 14.42 -3.29 12.54
C ARG A 35 13.76 -2.40 11.49
N TYR A 36 12.64 -1.78 11.86
CA TYR A 36 11.92 -0.87 10.96
C TYR A 36 12.83 0.19 10.33
N ARG A 37 13.72 0.80 11.10
CA ARG A 37 14.65 1.81 10.62
C ARG A 37 15.53 1.35 9.45
N ASP A 38 15.86 0.06 9.40
CA ASP A 38 16.71 -0.52 8.36
C ASP A 38 15.95 -0.67 7.04
N LEU A 39 14.63 -0.86 7.12
CA LEU A 39 13.75 -1.01 5.96
C LEU A 39 13.02 0.29 5.55
N ALA A 40 12.90 1.26 6.43
CA ALA A 40 12.13 2.49 6.16
C ALA A 40 12.52 3.20 4.84
N PRO A 41 13.81 3.35 4.48
CA PRO A 41 14.21 3.95 3.22
C PRO A 41 13.76 3.11 2.00
N TRP A 42 13.81 1.80 2.12
CA TRP A 42 13.43 0.88 1.05
C TRP A 42 11.91 0.83 0.86
N TYR A 43 11.14 0.85 1.95
CA TYR A 43 9.70 1.07 1.88
C TYR A 43 9.38 2.35 1.12
N ALA A 44 9.99 3.46 1.51
CA ALA A 44 9.77 4.74 0.85
C ALA A 44 10.14 4.74 -0.64
N HIS A 45 11.21 4.04 -1.02
CA HIS A 45 11.62 3.87 -2.41
C HIS A 45 10.54 3.10 -3.20
N VAL A 46 10.12 1.94 -2.70
CA VAL A 46 9.12 1.11 -3.37
C VAL A 46 7.76 1.83 -3.46
N GLU A 47 7.33 2.47 -2.38
CA GLU A 47 6.04 3.19 -2.33
C GLU A 47 5.95 4.33 -3.36
N ARG A 48 7.04 5.08 -3.54
CA ARG A 48 7.11 6.09 -4.61
C ARG A 48 7.04 5.46 -6.00
N PHE A 49 7.72 4.33 -6.17
CA PHE A 49 7.78 3.64 -7.47
C PHE A 49 6.43 3.02 -7.86
N ILE A 50 5.76 2.35 -6.92
CA ILE A 50 4.47 1.71 -7.21
C ILE A 50 3.29 2.68 -7.16
N GLY A 51 3.42 3.77 -6.44
CA GLY A 51 2.37 4.74 -6.14
C GLY A 51 1.40 4.20 -5.09
N VAL A 52 1.54 4.69 -3.86
CA VAL A 52 0.66 4.30 -2.74
C VAL A 52 -0.16 5.50 -2.33
N SER A 53 -1.48 5.38 -2.37
CA SER A 53 -2.40 6.37 -1.82
C SER A 53 -2.72 6.07 -0.36
N GLY A 54 -2.82 7.10 0.45
CA GLY A 54 -3.10 6.96 1.87
C GLY A 54 -2.93 8.26 2.62
N GLN A 55 -2.96 8.17 3.94
CA GLN A 55 -2.81 9.32 4.82
C GLN A 55 -1.88 8.97 5.98
N ALA A 56 -1.03 9.93 6.37
CA ALA A 56 -0.25 9.85 7.57
C ALA A 56 -1.18 9.99 8.78
N GLU A 57 -1.16 8.99 9.65
CA GLU A 57 -2.09 8.89 10.79
C GLU A 57 -1.38 8.95 12.14
N GLY A 58 -0.04 8.87 12.16
CA GLY A 58 0.76 8.89 13.38
C GLY A 58 0.47 7.72 14.31
N ILE A 59 0.16 6.55 13.78
CA ILE A 59 -0.15 5.35 14.57
C ILE A 59 1.15 4.58 14.82
N PRO A 60 1.58 4.37 16.07
CA PRO A 60 2.90 3.81 16.39
C PRO A 60 3.18 2.43 15.78
N HIS A 61 2.17 1.56 15.77
CA HIS A 61 2.30 0.20 15.20
C HIS A 61 1.98 0.13 13.71
N LEU A 62 1.71 1.27 13.07
CA LEU A 62 1.43 1.39 11.65
C LEU A 62 2.22 2.57 11.08
N PRO A 63 3.53 2.41 10.88
CA PRO A 63 4.40 3.51 10.45
C PRO A 63 3.89 4.19 9.19
N ASP A 64 3.99 5.50 9.15
CA ASP A 64 3.54 6.29 8.00
C ASP A 64 4.45 6.09 6.79
N SER A 65 3.83 6.13 5.63
CA SER A 65 4.44 5.91 4.32
C SER A 65 4.65 7.22 3.57
N VAL A 66 5.23 7.14 2.39
CA VAL A 66 5.19 8.21 1.40
C VAL A 66 3.93 8.01 0.56
N PHE A 67 2.97 8.92 0.70
CA PHE A 67 1.65 8.78 0.11
C PHE A 67 1.40 9.78 -1.02
N GLN A 68 0.66 9.32 -2.05
CA GLN A 68 -0.25 10.18 -2.80
C GLN A 68 -1.49 10.48 -1.94
N PRO A 69 -2.30 11.50 -2.27
CA PRO A 69 -3.54 11.78 -1.53
C PRO A 69 -4.38 10.53 -1.29
N PRO A 70 -5.05 10.41 -0.13
CA PRO A 70 -5.88 9.23 0.16
C PRO A 70 -7.07 9.15 -0.79
N MET A 71 -7.53 7.93 -1.05
CA MET A 71 -8.81 7.71 -1.73
C MET A 71 -9.96 8.29 -0.90
N ALA A 72 -11.01 8.77 -1.56
CA ALA A 72 -12.13 9.39 -0.87
C ALA A 72 -13.01 8.35 -0.17
N MET A 73 -13.35 8.62 1.09
CA MET A 73 -14.40 7.87 1.78
C MET A 73 -15.77 8.14 1.16
N SER A 74 -16.54 7.08 0.96
CA SER A 74 -17.95 7.17 0.62
C SER A 74 -18.77 7.80 1.75
N THR A 75 -20.02 8.20 1.46
CA THR A 75 -20.92 8.74 2.48
C THR A 75 -21.18 7.74 3.61
N VAL A 76 -21.30 6.46 3.27
CA VAL A 76 -21.51 5.40 4.27
C VAL A 76 -20.28 5.24 5.16
N GLU A 77 -19.07 5.21 4.58
CA GLU A 77 -17.82 5.10 5.35
C GLU A 77 -17.64 6.28 6.29
N LYS A 78 -17.95 7.50 5.86
CA LYS A 78 -17.92 8.70 6.72
C LYS A 78 -18.89 8.58 7.91
N ALA A 79 -20.11 8.11 7.67
CA ALA A 79 -21.10 7.92 8.72
C ALA A 79 -20.68 6.82 9.72
N VAL A 80 -20.10 5.71 9.21
CA VAL A 80 -19.58 4.64 10.05
C VAL A 80 -18.39 5.12 10.88
N LYS A 81 -17.46 5.85 10.27
CA LYS A 81 -16.30 6.46 10.96
C LYS A 81 -16.76 7.31 12.14
N GLN A 82 -17.70 8.23 11.91
CA GLN A 82 -18.25 9.09 12.98
C GLN A 82 -18.84 8.27 14.14
N ARG A 83 -19.59 7.21 13.83
CA ARG A 83 -20.18 6.35 14.87
C ARG A 83 -19.14 5.55 15.65
N ILE A 84 -18.12 5.03 14.97
CA ILE A 84 -17.03 4.30 15.63
C ILE A 84 -16.30 5.23 16.60
N GLU A 85 -15.87 6.39 16.11
CA GLU A 85 -15.09 7.34 16.91
C GLU A 85 -15.88 7.95 18.08
N ALA A 86 -17.21 8.08 17.93
CA ALA A 86 -18.07 8.56 19.01
C ALA A 86 -18.37 7.51 20.08
N ASN A 87 -18.48 6.23 19.72
CA ASN A 87 -18.94 5.18 20.65
C ASN A 87 -17.82 4.28 21.18
N PHE A 88 -16.65 4.31 20.58
CA PHE A 88 -15.53 3.44 20.95
C PHE A 88 -14.25 4.27 21.18
N PRO A 89 -14.05 4.78 22.41
CA PRO A 89 -12.86 5.59 22.74
C PRO A 89 -11.57 4.88 22.37
N GLY A 90 -10.67 5.59 21.70
CA GLY A 90 -9.39 5.07 21.25
C GLY A 90 -9.44 4.23 19.96
N ARG A 91 -10.62 4.00 19.39
CA ARG A 91 -10.75 3.39 18.06
C ARG A 91 -10.79 4.47 16.98
N ARG A 92 -10.12 4.19 15.87
CA ARG A 92 -10.07 5.09 14.70
C ARG A 92 -10.40 4.29 13.45
N MET A 93 -11.22 4.86 12.58
CA MET A 93 -11.41 4.33 11.22
C MET A 93 -10.63 5.21 10.25
N ILE A 94 -9.67 4.63 9.58
CA ILE A 94 -8.79 5.32 8.64
C ILE A 94 -9.02 4.82 7.22
N MET A 95 -8.56 5.60 6.21
CA MET A 95 -8.51 5.09 4.84
C MET A 95 -7.43 4.03 4.72
N GLY A 96 -7.74 2.98 3.96
CA GLY A 96 -6.75 1.95 3.62
C GLY A 96 -5.60 2.54 2.82
N ARG A 97 -4.40 2.05 3.06
CA ARG A 97 -3.19 2.36 2.30
C ARG A 97 -3.14 1.41 1.13
N VAL A 98 -3.27 1.92 -0.07
CA VAL A 98 -3.47 1.06 -1.25
C VAL A 98 -2.58 1.48 -2.42
N ALA A 99 -2.08 0.50 -3.16
CA ALA A 99 -1.33 0.73 -4.39
C ALA A 99 -2.28 0.98 -5.57
N ASN A 100 -3.14 1.99 -5.40
CA ASN A 100 -3.98 2.57 -6.45
C ASN A 100 -3.66 4.06 -6.55
N LEU A 101 -3.39 4.54 -7.75
CA LEU A 101 -3.02 5.93 -7.98
C LEU A 101 -4.22 6.86 -7.81
N THR A 102 -4.04 7.91 -7.04
CA THR A 102 -4.94 9.07 -6.95
C THR A 102 -4.42 10.27 -7.73
N GLU A 103 -3.14 10.21 -8.11
CA GLU A 103 -2.48 11.15 -9.02
C GLU A 103 -1.72 10.36 -10.09
N PRO A 104 -1.50 10.89 -11.29
CA PRO A 104 -0.75 10.20 -12.34
C PRO A 104 0.69 9.89 -11.89
N LEU A 105 1.22 8.77 -12.36
CA LEU A 105 2.61 8.37 -12.09
C LEU A 105 3.23 7.72 -13.34
N GLY A 106 4.08 8.47 -14.03
CA GLY A 106 4.60 8.07 -15.34
C GLY A 106 3.48 7.89 -16.35
N ASP A 107 3.44 6.74 -17.00
CA ASP A 107 2.42 6.41 -18.00
C ASP A 107 1.10 5.86 -17.38
N ARG A 108 1.02 5.81 -16.05
CA ARG A 108 -0.13 5.29 -15.32
C ARG A 108 -1.05 6.44 -14.90
N GLY A 109 -2.33 6.31 -15.23
CA GLY A 109 -3.37 7.29 -14.87
C GLY A 109 -3.98 7.04 -13.49
N THR A 110 -4.88 7.94 -13.07
CA THR A 110 -5.58 7.87 -11.79
C THR A 110 -6.68 6.83 -11.75
N CYS A 111 -7.06 6.39 -10.55
CA CYS A 111 -8.18 5.48 -10.33
C CYS A 111 -9.52 6.15 -10.67
N HIS A 112 -10.32 5.50 -11.50
CA HIS A 112 -11.67 5.96 -11.90
C HIS A 112 -12.79 5.40 -11.01
N TYR A 113 -12.47 4.71 -9.91
CA TYR A 113 -13.44 4.09 -8.99
C TYR A 113 -14.44 3.14 -9.67
N CYS A 114 -14.07 2.54 -10.81
CA CYS A 114 -14.97 1.68 -11.61
C CYS A 114 -15.28 0.31 -10.99
N GLY A 115 -14.57 -0.10 -9.93
CA GLY A 115 -14.77 -1.40 -9.27
C GLY A 115 -14.30 -2.63 -10.06
N LEU A 116 -13.70 -2.46 -11.23
CA LEU A 116 -13.33 -3.56 -12.14
C LEU A 116 -11.87 -4.05 -11.97
N CYS A 117 -11.24 -3.79 -10.83
CA CYS A 117 -9.82 -4.05 -10.60
C CYS A 117 -9.38 -5.50 -10.91
N GLN A 118 -10.25 -6.49 -10.64
CA GLN A 118 -9.98 -7.91 -10.89
C GLN A 118 -10.08 -8.30 -12.36
N ARG A 119 -10.60 -7.42 -13.20
CA ARG A 119 -10.74 -7.64 -14.65
C ARG A 119 -9.72 -6.87 -15.48
N GLY A 120 -8.79 -6.20 -14.82
CA GLY A 120 -7.82 -5.29 -15.40
C GLY A 120 -8.15 -3.82 -15.11
N CYS A 121 -7.13 -2.99 -15.13
CA CYS A 121 -7.24 -1.57 -14.85
C CYS A 121 -6.82 -0.77 -16.09
N SER A 122 -7.79 -0.25 -16.83
CA SER A 122 -7.55 0.48 -18.07
C SER A 122 -6.57 1.65 -17.90
N PRO A 123 -6.69 2.54 -16.86
CA PRO A 123 -5.72 3.60 -16.65
C PRO A 123 -4.40 3.14 -16.01
N GLY A 124 -4.26 1.86 -15.66
CA GLY A 124 -3.06 1.38 -14.96
C GLY A 124 -2.91 1.88 -13.53
N ALA A 125 -3.95 2.49 -12.95
CA ALA A 125 -3.92 3.01 -11.58
C ALA A 125 -3.66 1.93 -10.52
N TYR A 126 -4.23 0.76 -10.73
CA TYR A 126 -3.96 -0.45 -9.95
C TYR A 126 -2.53 -0.91 -10.20
N PHE A 127 -1.73 -1.02 -9.14
CA PHE A 127 -0.41 -1.59 -9.28
C PHE A 127 -0.46 -3.09 -9.60
N SER A 128 0.19 -3.46 -10.68
CA SER A 128 0.54 -4.83 -11.01
C SER A 128 1.90 -4.84 -11.70
N SER A 129 2.53 -6.00 -11.77
CA SER A 129 3.76 -6.11 -12.56
C SER A 129 3.55 -5.76 -14.02
N LEU A 130 2.36 -6.00 -14.57
CA LEU A 130 2.02 -5.64 -15.95
C LEU A 130 1.93 -4.13 -16.20
N SER A 131 1.42 -3.38 -15.21
CA SER A 131 1.24 -1.92 -15.36
C SER A 131 2.44 -1.09 -14.89
N SER A 132 3.40 -1.69 -14.19
CA SER A 132 4.49 -0.93 -13.56
C SER A 132 5.87 -1.57 -13.74
N THR A 133 6.16 -2.67 -13.04
CA THR A 133 7.52 -3.22 -12.97
C THR A 133 8.02 -3.80 -14.29
N LEU A 134 7.19 -4.51 -15.05
CA LEU A 134 7.61 -5.09 -16.34
C LEU A 134 7.90 -4.00 -17.37
N PRO A 135 7.03 -3.00 -17.59
CA PRO A 135 7.37 -1.88 -18.47
C PRO A 135 8.63 -1.11 -18.03
N ALA A 136 8.83 -0.96 -16.72
CA ALA A 136 10.04 -0.33 -16.22
C ALA A 136 11.30 -1.17 -16.50
N ALA A 137 11.22 -2.48 -16.31
CA ALA A 137 12.32 -3.40 -16.59
C ALA A 137 12.63 -3.46 -18.11
N GLU A 138 11.59 -3.46 -18.96
CA GLU A 138 11.75 -3.45 -20.43
C GLU A 138 12.53 -2.22 -20.89
N ARG A 139 12.24 -1.05 -20.34
CA ARG A 139 12.96 0.19 -20.67
C ARG A 139 14.45 0.15 -20.33
N THR A 140 14.89 -0.75 -19.47
CA THR A 140 16.33 -0.93 -19.18
C THR A 140 17.09 -1.67 -20.28
N GLY A 141 16.39 -2.37 -21.16
CA GLY A 141 16.99 -3.24 -22.18
C GLY A 141 17.55 -4.57 -21.62
N HIS A 142 17.36 -4.84 -20.33
CA HIS A 142 17.87 -6.06 -19.67
C HIS A 142 16.78 -7.11 -19.40
N LEU A 143 15.55 -6.89 -19.86
CA LEU A 143 14.46 -7.84 -19.72
C LEU A 143 14.32 -8.69 -21.00
N THR A 144 14.33 -9.99 -20.82
CA THR A 144 13.89 -10.95 -21.86
C THR A 144 12.64 -11.67 -21.37
N LEU A 145 11.58 -11.62 -22.15
CA LEU A 145 10.34 -12.36 -21.87
C LEU A 145 10.31 -13.57 -22.80
N CYS A 146 10.21 -14.77 -22.21
CA CYS A 146 10.11 -16.04 -22.93
C CYS A 146 8.70 -16.64 -22.76
#